data_21c419173d88c3987ff2db58b1484102
#
_entry.id   21c419173d88c3987ff2db58b1484102
#
_cell.length_a   1.000
_cell.length_b   1.000
_cell.length_c   1.000
_cell.angle_alpha   90.00
_cell.angle_beta   90.00
_cell.angle_gamma   90.00
#
_symmetry.space_group_name_H-M   'P 1'
#
loop_
_entity.id
_entity.type
_entity.pdbx_description
1 polymer ?
#
loop_
_entity_poly.entity_id
_entity_poly.type
_entity_poly.pdbx_seq_one_letter_code
_entity_poly.pdbx_strand_id
1 'polypeptide(L)'
;MSLLKEISITDLSNLRIGHASDYNAQTGVTVLYFPLGAKVGCDISGGGPASRETPLTSPVTADNPINAIVLSGGSAYGLAAADGVMNYLESQNIGYNTGAALVPLVCQSCIYDLSYGDPKIRPTAKMG
;
A
#
# COMPACT_ATOMS: atom_id res chain seq x y z
N MET A 1 -1.27 33.02 15.45
CA MET A 1 -0.51 32.24 14.45
C MET A 1 -0.17 30.89 15.08
N SER A 2 -0.72 29.77 14.60
CA SER A 2 -0.27 28.45 15.05
C SER A 2 1.11 28.22 14.45
N LEU A 3 2.11 28.08 15.32
CA LEU A 3 3.45 27.70 14.87
C LEU A 3 3.37 26.26 14.35
N LEU A 4 3.67 26.06 13.07
CA LEU A 4 3.86 24.74 12.51
C LEU A 4 4.99 24.05 13.26
N LYS A 5 4.75 22.83 13.72
CA LYS A 5 5.74 21.99 14.40
C LYS A 5 6.16 20.88 13.44
N GLU A 6 7.45 20.73 13.23
CA GLU A 6 7.99 19.55 12.55
C GLU A 6 7.80 18.31 13.43
N ILE A 7 7.31 17.23 12.85
CA ILE A 7 7.14 15.93 13.50
C ILE A 7 7.71 14.84 12.59
N SER A 8 8.14 13.72 13.19
CA SER A 8 8.43 12.50 12.41
C SER A 8 7.11 11.83 11.98
N ILE A 9 7.12 11.19 10.83
CA ILE A 9 5.99 10.37 10.39
C ILE A 9 5.68 9.24 11.40
N THR A 10 6.69 8.77 12.14
CA THR A 10 6.55 7.77 13.20
C THR A 10 5.88 8.29 14.46
N ASP A 11 5.71 9.61 14.61
CA ASP A 11 4.96 10.21 15.71
C ASP A 11 3.43 10.07 15.53
N LEU A 12 2.98 9.64 14.35
CA LEU A 12 1.58 9.40 14.07
C LEU A 12 1.14 8.07 14.72
N SER A 13 0.25 8.14 15.69
CA SER A 13 -0.17 6.99 16.50
C SER A 13 -0.87 5.88 15.70
N ASN A 14 -1.60 6.26 14.63
CA ASN A 14 -2.34 5.34 13.77
C ASN A 14 -1.58 5.03 12.47
N LEU A 15 -0.26 4.98 12.51
CA LEU A 15 0.55 4.66 11.35
C LEU A 15 1.73 3.76 11.73
N ARG A 16 1.91 2.69 10.97
CA ARG A 16 3.10 1.85 10.98
C ARG A 16 3.67 1.83 9.57
N ILE A 17 4.98 1.88 9.45
CA ILE A 17 5.67 1.87 8.16
C ILE A 17 6.69 0.76 8.16
N GLY A 18 6.71 -0.01 7.08
CA GLY A 18 7.71 -1.03 6.80
C GLY A 18 8.27 -0.89 5.39
N HIS A 19 9.51 -1.33 5.22
CA HIS A 19 10.19 -1.34 3.93
C HIS A 19 10.84 -2.70 3.70
N ALA A 20 10.75 -3.19 2.46
CA ALA A 20 11.54 -4.30 1.96
C ALA A 20 12.22 -3.87 0.67
N SER A 21 13.54 -4.00 0.60
CA SER A 21 14.33 -3.51 -0.54
C SER A 21 15.26 -4.60 -1.06
N ASP A 22 15.34 -4.72 -2.37
CA ASP A 22 16.41 -5.42 -3.06
C ASP A 22 17.37 -4.40 -3.67
N TYR A 23 18.48 -4.16 -2.98
CA TYR A 23 19.47 -3.16 -3.39
C TYR A 23 20.26 -3.57 -4.64
N ASN A 24 20.35 -4.87 -4.94
CA ASN A 24 21.01 -5.35 -6.15
C ASN A 24 20.12 -5.14 -7.38
N ALA A 25 18.83 -5.46 -7.24
CA ALA A 25 17.85 -5.26 -8.29
C ALA A 25 17.28 -3.83 -8.31
N GLN A 26 17.61 -3.00 -7.32
CA GLN A 26 17.18 -1.60 -7.20
C GLN A 26 15.65 -1.45 -7.28
N THR A 27 14.95 -2.29 -6.53
CA THR A 27 13.49 -2.28 -6.39
C THR A 27 13.08 -2.56 -4.96
N GLY A 28 11.81 -2.38 -4.64
CA GLY A 28 11.33 -2.62 -3.28
C GLY A 28 9.87 -2.29 -3.06
N VAL A 29 9.48 -2.39 -1.79
CA VAL A 29 8.13 -2.13 -1.31
C VAL A 29 8.18 -1.25 -0.06
N THR A 30 7.26 -0.33 0.03
CA THR A 30 6.93 0.40 1.27
C THR A 30 5.47 0.13 1.61
N VAL A 31 5.21 -0.26 2.84
CA VAL A 31 3.85 -0.46 3.35
C VAL A 31 3.56 0.56 4.44
N LEU A 32 2.46 1.28 4.27
CA LEU A 32 1.86 2.12 5.30
C LEU A 32 0.64 1.37 5.83
N TYR A 33 0.69 0.95 7.09
CA TYR A 33 -0.37 0.21 7.74
C TYR A 33 -1.07 1.08 8.78
N PHE A 34 -2.40 1.07 8.76
CA PHE A 34 -3.27 1.84 9.65
C PHE A 34 -4.03 0.91 10.59
N PRO A 35 -3.55 0.70 11.84
CA PRO A 35 -4.19 -0.23 12.80
C PRO A 35 -5.67 0.04 13.07
N LEU A 36 -6.08 1.31 13.05
CA LEU A 36 -7.47 1.72 13.27
C LEU A 36 -8.22 2.02 11.96
N GLY A 37 -7.61 1.67 10.81
CA GLY A 37 -8.08 2.09 9.50
C GLY A 37 -7.85 3.58 9.24
N ALA A 38 -7.94 3.99 7.98
CA ALA A 38 -7.79 5.38 7.58
C ALA A 38 -8.76 5.74 6.46
N LYS A 39 -9.29 6.96 6.49
CA LYS A 39 -9.97 7.55 5.33
C LYS A 39 -8.92 7.94 4.30
N VAL A 40 -9.22 7.72 3.05
CA VAL A 40 -8.27 7.90 1.95
C VAL A 40 -8.92 8.66 0.80
N GLY A 41 -8.09 9.42 0.10
CA GLY A 41 -8.41 10.04 -1.18
C GLY A 41 -7.28 9.75 -2.16
N CYS A 42 -7.60 9.71 -3.44
CA CYS A 42 -6.63 9.42 -4.50
C CYS A 42 -6.87 10.33 -5.69
N ASP A 43 -5.78 10.78 -6.29
CA ASP A 43 -5.77 11.31 -7.64
C ASP A 43 -5.01 10.32 -8.54
N ILE A 44 -5.59 10.02 -9.71
CA ILE A 44 -4.99 9.11 -10.68
C ILE A 44 -4.67 9.92 -11.92
N SER A 45 -3.38 10.30 -12.03
CA SER A 45 -2.87 11.07 -13.16
C SER A 45 -1.92 10.22 -13.99
N GLY A 46 -1.82 10.54 -15.29
CA GLY A 46 -0.95 9.86 -16.24
C GLY A 46 -1.64 8.74 -17.02
N GLY A 47 -0.93 8.26 -18.06
CA GLY A 47 -1.50 7.37 -19.08
C GLY A 47 -1.38 5.87 -18.79
N GLY A 48 -0.64 5.45 -17.76
CA GLY A 48 -0.39 4.03 -17.46
C GLY A 48 -0.32 3.73 -15.97
N PRO A 49 -1.38 4.02 -15.19
CA PRO A 49 -1.37 3.78 -13.76
C PRO A 49 -1.38 2.26 -13.48
N ALA A 50 -0.38 1.78 -12.72
CA ALA A 50 -0.37 0.46 -12.15
C ALA A 50 -0.87 0.58 -10.70
N SER A 51 -2.14 0.25 -10.45
CA SER A 51 -2.77 0.44 -9.14
C SER A 51 -3.73 -0.68 -8.79
N ARG A 52 -4.04 -0.82 -7.49
CA ARG A 52 -4.97 -1.79 -6.95
C ARG A 52 -5.92 -1.11 -5.98
N GLU A 53 -7.22 -1.46 -6.06
CA GLU A 53 -8.29 -1.02 -5.16
C GLU A 53 -8.45 0.52 -5.07
N THR A 54 -7.96 1.28 -6.05
CA THR A 54 -8.16 2.72 -6.12
C THR A 54 -9.64 3.15 -6.16
N PRO A 55 -10.58 2.38 -6.70
CA PRO A 55 -12.01 2.71 -6.60
C PRO A 55 -12.53 2.83 -5.17
N LEU A 56 -11.91 2.17 -4.18
CA LEU A 56 -12.28 2.34 -2.75
C LEU A 56 -12.07 3.77 -2.24
N THR A 57 -11.24 4.56 -2.92
CA THR A 57 -10.93 5.94 -2.55
C THR A 57 -11.95 6.94 -3.08
N SER A 58 -12.88 6.48 -3.92
CA SER A 58 -13.89 7.34 -4.53
C SER A 58 -14.93 7.78 -3.50
N PRO A 59 -15.35 9.05 -3.49
CA PRO A 59 -16.36 9.54 -2.55
C PRO A 59 -17.77 8.98 -2.80
N VAL A 60 -18.00 8.26 -3.90
CA VAL A 60 -19.27 7.62 -4.23
C VAL A 60 -19.31 6.13 -3.88
N THR A 61 -18.24 5.58 -3.31
CA THR A 61 -18.21 4.22 -2.79
C THR A 61 -18.58 4.18 -1.30
N ALA A 62 -18.72 2.97 -0.74
CA ALA A 62 -18.98 2.83 0.69
C ALA A 62 -17.81 3.44 1.49
N ASP A 63 -18.13 4.17 2.56
CA ASP A 63 -17.15 4.85 3.44
C ASP A 63 -16.49 3.85 4.37
N ASN A 64 -15.73 2.91 3.79
CA ASN A 64 -14.94 1.94 4.55
C ASN A 64 -13.50 2.43 4.71
N PRO A 65 -12.98 2.50 5.95
CA PRO A 65 -11.58 2.83 6.16
C PRO A 65 -10.67 1.76 5.56
N ILE A 66 -9.64 2.17 4.82
CA ILE A 66 -8.61 1.25 4.33
C ILE A 66 -7.68 0.81 5.46
N ASN A 67 -7.09 -0.37 5.31
CA ASN A 67 -6.16 -0.93 6.28
C ASN A 67 -4.70 -0.62 5.94
N ALA A 68 -4.35 -0.56 4.65
CA ALA A 68 -2.98 -0.24 4.24
C ALA A 68 -2.91 0.43 2.87
N ILE A 69 -1.79 1.13 2.65
CA ILE A 69 -1.32 1.56 1.35
C ILE A 69 0.01 0.87 1.07
N VAL A 70 0.16 0.34 -0.13
CA VAL A 70 1.38 -0.28 -0.62
C VAL A 70 1.95 0.56 -1.76
N LEU A 71 3.21 0.94 -1.64
CA LEU A 71 3.97 1.61 -2.69
C LEU A 71 5.09 0.67 -3.12
N SER A 72 5.14 0.28 -4.38
CA SER A 72 6.10 -0.70 -4.86
C SER A 72 6.74 -0.34 -6.18
N GLY A 73 7.93 -0.86 -6.44
CA GLY A 73 8.50 -0.94 -7.77
C GLY A 73 7.89 -2.08 -8.59
N GLY A 74 8.54 -2.43 -9.70
CA GLY A 74 8.17 -3.56 -10.55
C GLY A 74 7.06 -3.28 -11.55
N SER A 75 6.60 -2.02 -11.71
CA SER A 75 5.47 -1.69 -12.56
C SER A 75 4.24 -2.56 -12.21
N ALA A 76 3.44 -2.98 -13.16
CA ALA A 76 2.27 -3.82 -12.90
C ALA A 76 2.60 -5.18 -12.23
N TYR A 77 3.82 -5.71 -12.42
CA TYR A 77 4.24 -6.93 -11.71
C TYR A 77 4.35 -6.72 -10.19
N GLY A 78 4.69 -5.51 -9.76
CA GLY A 78 4.78 -5.15 -8.34
C GLY A 78 3.45 -5.20 -7.59
N LEU A 79 2.31 -5.27 -8.30
CA LEU A 79 0.99 -5.44 -7.69
C LEU A 79 0.89 -6.72 -6.83
N ALA A 80 1.74 -7.71 -7.09
CA ALA A 80 1.82 -8.92 -6.26
C ALA A 80 2.20 -8.65 -4.79
N ALA A 81 2.85 -7.52 -4.48
CA ALA A 81 3.23 -7.19 -3.11
C ALA A 81 2.01 -7.02 -2.18
N ALA A 82 0.91 -6.45 -2.67
CA ALA A 82 -0.30 -6.28 -1.85
C ALA A 82 -0.92 -7.61 -1.39
N ASP A 83 -0.70 -8.72 -2.11
CA ASP A 83 -1.19 -10.03 -1.68
C ASP A 83 -0.54 -10.47 -0.36
N GLY A 84 0.76 -10.18 -0.19
CA GLY A 84 1.46 -10.43 1.07
C GLY A 84 0.90 -9.60 2.22
N VAL A 85 0.66 -8.32 1.97
CA VAL A 85 0.06 -7.41 2.96
C VAL A 85 -1.34 -7.89 3.35
N MET A 86 -2.17 -8.29 2.39
CA MET A 86 -3.51 -8.82 2.67
C MET A 86 -3.46 -10.09 3.51
N ASN A 87 -2.60 -11.05 3.15
CA ASN A 87 -2.43 -12.29 3.90
C ASN A 87 -1.97 -12.02 5.34
N TYR A 88 -1.03 -11.10 5.52
CA TYR A 88 -0.57 -10.70 6.85
C TYR A 88 -1.71 -10.07 7.67
N LEU A 89 -2.42 -9.10 7.12
CA LEU A 89 -3.50 -8.41 7.83
C LEU A 89 -4.65 -9.37 8.19
N GLU A 90 -5.03 -10.28 7.29
CA GLU A 90 -6.03 -11.31 7.58
C GLU A 90 -5.57 -12.20 8.73
N SER A 91 -4.30 -12.62 8.76
CA SER A 91 -3.74 -13.41 9.87
C SER A 91 -3.76 -12.68 11.21
N GLN A 92 -3.79 -11.35 11.20
CA GLN A 92 -3.95 -10.49 12.38
C GLN A 92 -5.42 -10.17 12.70
N ASN A 93 -6.37 -10.80 12.01
CA ASN A 93 -7.81 -10.53 12.11
C ASN A 93 -8.19 -9.09 11.78
N ILE A 94 -7.53 -8.51 10.77
CA ILE A 94 -7.74 -7.13 10.29
C ILE A 94 -8.32 -7.19 8.89
N GLY A 95 -9.44 -6.52 8.69
CA GLY A 95 -10.12 -6.43 7.40
C GLY A 95 -11.60 -6.10 7.55
N TYR A 96 -12.24 -5.86 6.43
CA TYR A 96 -13.67 -5.69 6.33
C TYR A 96 -14.38 -7.04 6.54
N ASN A 97 -15.30 -7.10 7.49
CA ASN A 97 -16.04 -8.33 7.78
C ASN A 97 -17.19 -8.50 6.79
N THR A 98 -17.08 -9.49 5.91
CA THR A 98 -18.14 -9.86 4.94
C THR A 98 -19.17 -10.82 5.51
N GLY A 99 -19.00 -11.31 6.74
CA GLY A 99 -19.76 -12.40 7.33
C GLY A 99 -19.23 -13.80 6.98
N ALA A 100 -18.50 -13.94 5.88
CA ALA A 100 -17.84 -15.19 5.45
C ALA A 100 -16.34 -15.17 5.72
N ALA A 101 -15.69 -14.01 5.55
CA ALA A 101 -14.26 -13.83 5.77
C ALA A 101 -13.95 -12.35 6.10
N LEU A 102 -12.76 -12.11 6.64
CA LEU A 102 -12.19 -10.78 6.73
C LEU A 102 -11.47 -10.47 5.41
N VAL A 103 -11.74 -9.32 4.84
CA VAL A 103 -11.10 -8.84 3.61
C VAL A 103 -10.34 -7.55 3.90
N PRO A 104 -9.00 -7.59 4.04
CA PRO A 104 -8.22 -6.39 4.22
C PRO A 104 -8.37 -5.43 3.03
N LEU A 105 -8.66 -4.17 3.32
CA LEU A 105 -8.80 -3.13 2.30
C LEU A 105 -7.43 -2.49 2.07
N VAL A 106 -6.77 -2.89 1.00
CA VAL A 106 -5.38 -2.53 0.69
C VAL A 106 -5.32 -1.85 -0.67
N CYS A 107 -5.02 -0.55 -0.67
CA CYS A 107 -4.76 0.20 -1.89
C CYS A 107 -3.27 0.10 -2.27
N GLN A 108 -2.97 0.07 -3.56
CA GLN A 108 -1.59 0.01 -4.03
C GLN A 108 -1.35 0.91 -5.23
N SER A 109 -0.15 1.48 -5.28
CA SER A 109 0.41 2.15 -6.46
C SER A 109 1.82 1.64 -6.73
N CYS A 110 2.14 1.42 -8.01
CA CYS A 110 3.46 0.96 -8.45
C CYS A 110 4.14 2.02 -9.30
N ILE A 111 5.47 2.10 -9.17
CA ILE A 111 6.31 2.88 -10.08
C ILE A 111 6.93 1.96 -11.14
N TYR A 112 7.24 2.54 -12.30
CA TYR A 112 8.01 1.87 -13.34
C TYR A 112 9.51 2.05 -13.08
N ASP A 113 10.14 1.04 -12.49
CA ASP A 113 11.57 0.99 -12.21
C ASP A 113 12.31 -0.12 -12.99
N LEU A 114 11.62 -0.81 -13.91
CA LEU A 114 12.15 -1.97 -14.64
C LEU A 114 13.38 -1.66 -15.49
N SER A 115 13.58 -0.41 -15.86
CA SER A 115 14.75 0.04 -16.62
C SER A 115 15.93 0.49 -15.75
N TYR A 116 15.74 0.51 -14.40
CA TYR A 116 16.73 1.05 -13.46
C TYR A 116 17.68 -0.02 -12.94
N GLY A 117 17.17 -1.17 -12.55
CA GLY A 117 17.93 -2.30 -12.04
C GLY A 117 17.74 -3.57 -12.88
N ASP A 118 17.55 -4.71 -12.22
CA ASP A 118 17.26 -5.96 -12.91
C ASP A 118 15.74 -6.12 -13.13
N PRO A 119 15.24 -6.00 -14.39
CA PRO A 119 13.81 -6.09 -14.65
C PRO A 119 13.20 -7.47 -14.41
N LYS A 120 14.00 -8.49 -14.16
CA LYS A 120 13.53 -9.86 -13.84
C LYS A 120 13.26 -10.05 -12.36
N ILE A 121 13.83 -9.21 -11.51
CA ILE A 121 13.61 -9.22 -10.05
C ILE A 121 12.61 -8.11 -9.73
N ARG A 122 11.49 -8.50 -9.12
CA ARG A 122 10.35 -7.61 -8.90
C ARG A 122 9.76 -7.84 -7.52
N PRO A 123 9.09 -6.85 -6.94
CA PRO A 123 8.39 -7.03 -5.68
C PRO A 123 7.38 -8.19 -5.74
N THR A 124 7.40 -9.00 -4.70
CA THR A 124 6.57 -10.20 -4.55
C THR A 124 5.72 -10.11 -3.30
N ALA A 125 4.75 -11.01 -3.13
CA ALA A 125 3.96 -11.13 -1.90
C ALA A 125 4.85 -11.33 -0.65
N LYS A 126 6.03 -11.95 -0.80
CA LYS A 126 6.97 -12.13 0.33
C LYS A 126 7.59 -10.80 0.80
N MET A 127 7.68 -9.81 -0.08
CA MET A 127 8.21 -8.48 0.26
C MET A 127 7.13 -7.57 0.86
N GLY A 128 5.86 -7.78 0.50
CA GLY A 128 4.72 -7.12 1.13
C GLY A 128 4.32 -7.81 2.42
#